data_b3ddf98ad2b7d058450df4e7dc7533f6
#
_entry.id   b3ddf98ad2b7d058450df4e7dc7533f6
#
_cell.length_a   1.000
_cell.length_b   1.000
_cell.length_c   1.000
_cell.angle_alpha   90.00
_cell.angle_beta   90.00
_cell.angle_gamma   90.00
#
_symmetry.space_group_name_H-M   'P 1'
#
loop_
_entity.id
_entity.type
_entity.pdbx_description
1 polymer ?
#
loop_
_entity_poly.entity_id
_entity_poly.type
_entity_poly.pdbx_seq_one_letter_code
_entity_poly.pdbx_strand_id
1 'polypeptide(L)'
;MKNIFLIFVLALASSFSLKAQSISITEDSDVRALLQRHVDQNRSAYYVSGWRIQLLSTTDRRKVESEETNFLREYPGINVDWEHAKPYYKLRVGAFATKLDATRLLKQLKQKYTGAFLTKANLSIGELVNN
;
A
#
# COMPACT_ATOMS: atom_id res chain seq x y z
N MET A 1 -21.30 -68.87 22.78
CA MET A 1 -22.09 -68.24 21.70
C MET A 1 -22.50 -66.79 21.98
N LYS A 2 -22.84 -66.43 23.24
CA LYS A 2 -23.20 -65.10 23.60
C LYS A 2 -22.09 -64.08 23.35
N ASN A 3 -20.83 -64.44 23.62
CA ASN A 3 -19.69 -63.53 23.48
C ASN A 3 -19.28 -63.28 22.01
N ILE A 4 -19.53 -64.22 21.12
CA ILE A 4 -19.23 -64.11 19.69
C ILE A 4 -20.21 -63.16 19.01
N PHE A 5 -21.46 -63.17 19.47
CA PHE A 5 -22.48 -62.27 18.96
C PHE A 5 -22.21 -60.81 19.34
N LEU A 6 -21.65 -60.60 20.54
CA LEU A 6 -21.31 -59.25 21.03
C LEU A 6 -20.12 -58.66 20.26
N ILE A 7 -19.14 -59.49 19.89
CA ILE A 7 -18.00 -59.08 19.06
C ILE A 7 -18.45 -58.74 17.63
N PHE A 8 -19.42 -59.46 17.09
CA PHE A 8 -19.95 -59.18 15.75
C PHE A 8 -20.76 -57.91 15.68
N VAL A 9 -21.51 -57.58 16.74
CA VAL A 9 -22.24 -56.30 16.82
C VAL A 9 -21.29 -55.10 16.97
N LEU A 10 -20.18 -55.28 17.73
CA LEU A 10 -19.18 -54.23 17.90
C LEU A 10 -18.40 -53.96 16.61
N ALA A 11 -18.15 -54.98 15.79
CA ALA A 11 -17.47 -54.87 14.51
C ALA A 11 -18.34 -54.16 13.45
N LEU A 12 -19.67 -54.30 13.53
CA LEU A 12 -20.60 -53.60 12.61
C LEU A 12 -20.74 -52.09 12.92
N ALA A 13 -20.51 -51.67 14.17
CA ALA A 13 -20.61 -50.31 14.60
C ALA A 13 -19.44 -49.41 14.12
N SER A 14 -18.30 -50.01 13.72
CA SER A 14 -17.11 -49.30 13.26
C SER A 14 -17.14 -48.89 11.78
N SER A 15 -18.19 -49.20 11.05
CA SER A 15 -18.30 -48.90 9.60
C SER A 15 -18.98 -47.54 9.29
N PHE A 16 -19.27 -46.73 10.30
CA PHE A 16 -19.73 -45.35 10.05
C PHE A 16 -18.53 -44.46 9.70
N SER A 17 -18.12 -44.50 8.43
CA SER A 17 -17.21 -43.54 7.85
C SER A 17 -17.85 -42.17 7.88
N LEU A 18 -17.38 -41.30 8.76
CA LEU A 18 -17.65 -39.87 8.73
C LEU A 18 -17.17 -39.33 7.39
N LYS A 19 -18.08 -39.13 6.46
CA LYS A 19 -17.82 -38.29 5.28
C LYS A 19 -17.64 -36.86 5.78
N ALA A 20 -16.39 -36.43 5.87
CA ALA A 20 -16.08 -34.99 6.02
C ALA A 20 -16.63 -34.27 4.77
N GLN A 21 -17.67 -33.49 4.94
CA GLN A 21 -18.14 -32.59 3.91
C GLN A 21 -17.07 -31.52 3.74
N SER A 22 -16.29 -31.62 2.67
CA SER A 22 -15.49 -30.49 2.21
C SER A 22 -16.45 -29.44 1.66
N ILE A 23 -16.66 -28.38 2.41
CA ILE A 23 -17.36 -27.19 1.93
C ILE A 23 -16.40 -26.53 0.95
N SER A 24 -16.56 -26.77 -0.35
CA SER A 24 -15.94 -25.96 -1.38
C SER A 24 -16.75 -24.67 -1.49
N ILE A 25 -16.24 -23.62 -0.88
CA ILE A 25 -16.78 -22.26 -1.07
C ILE A 25 -16.36 -21.86 -2.49
N THR A 26 -17.24 -22.10 -3.46
CA THR A 26 -17.11 -21.50 -4.78
C THR A 26 -17.55 -20.07 -4.63
N GLU A 27 -16.60 -19.14 -4.46
CA GLU A 27 -16.92 -17.71 -4.49
C GLU A 27 -17.51 -17.38 -5.85
N ASP A 28 -18.75 -16.94 -5.82
CA ASP A 28 -19.48 -16.50 -7.00
C ASP A 28 -18.73 -15.31 -7.63
N SER A 29 -18.61 -15.27 -8.95
CA SER A 29 -17.94 -14.19 -9.68
C SER A 29 -18.47 -12.81 -9.29
N ASP A 30 -19.76 -12.74 -8.96
CA ASP A 30 -20.44 -11.51 -8.56
C ASP A 30 -20.01 -11.06 -7.15
N VAL A 31 -19.78 -12.00 -6.22
CA VAL A 31 -19.25 -11.71 -4.87
C VAL A 31 -17.81 -11.17 -4.97
N ARG A 32 -16.97 -11.75 -5.83
CA ARG A 32 -15.62 -11.23 -6.07
C ARG A 32 -15.64 -9.84 -6.66
N ALA A 33 -16.52 -9.58 -7.62
CA ALA A 33 -16.67 -8.26 -8.22
C ALA A 33 -17.15 -7.20 -7.21
N LEU A 34 -18.06 -7.57 -6.31
CA LEU A 34 -18.52 -6.70 -5.22
C LEU A 34 -17.41 -6.43 -4.20
N LEU A 35 -16.67 -7.45 -3.78
CA LEU A 35 -15.55 -7.30 -2.86
C LEU A 35 -14.47 -6.41 -3.48
N GLN A 36 -14.15 -6.61 -4.75
CA GLN A 36 -13.17 -5.78 -5.45
C GLN A 36 -13.62 -4.31 -5.51
N ARG A 37 -14.88 -4.04 -5.82
CA ARG A 37 -15.44 -2.67 -5.79
C ARG A 37 -15.36 -2.04 -4.41
N HIS A 38 -15.63 -2.79 -3.33
CA HIS A 38 -15.49 -2.30 -1.96
C HIS A 38 -14.04 -2.01 -1.58
N VAL A 39 -13.10 -2.86 -2.01
CA VAL A 39 -11.66 -2.63 -1.80
C VAL A 39 -11.20 -1.38 -2.55
N ASP A 40 -11.64 -1.20 -3.80
CA ASP A 40 -11.26 -0.05 -4.62
C ASP A 40 -11.90 1.26 -4.09
N GLN A 41 -13.15 1.22 -3.64
CA GLN A 41 -13.81 2.35 -2.98
C GLN A 41 -13.13 2.72 -1.66
N ASN A 42 -12.77 1.74 -0.84
CA ASN A 42 -12.04 1.98 0.41
C ASN A 42 -10.63 2.53 0.14
N ARG A 43 -9.92 2.04 -0.87
CA ARG A 43 -8.63 2.60 -1.27
C ARG A 43 -8.75 4.07 -1.69
N SER A 44 -9.75 4.42 -2.49
CA SER A 44 -9.98 5.81 -2.90
C SER A 44 -10.37 6.73 -1.74
N ALA A 45 -11.04 6.21 -0.71
CA ALA A 45 -11.39 6.95 0.51
C ALA A 45 -10.17 7.29 1.38
N TYR A 46 -9.04 6.58 1.22
CA TYR A 46 -7.79 6.84 1.96
C TYR A 46 -6.85 7.81 1.26
N TYR A 47 -7.17 8.24 0.04
CA TYR A 47 -6.35 9.18 -0.73
C TYR A 47 -7.07 10.50 -0.91
N VAL A 48 -6.34 11.58 -0.69
CA VAL A 48 -6.81 12.94 -0.93
C VAL A 48 -5.88 13.65 -1.91
N SER A 49 -6.43 14.55 -2.71
CA SER A 49 -5.61 15.41 -3.58
C SER A 49 -4.85 16.41 -2.73
N GLY A 50 -3.53 16.43 -2.87
CA GLY A 50 -2.66 17.32 -2.13
C GLY A 50 -1.46 17.76 -2.97
N TRP A 51 -0.38 18.16 -2.29
CA TRP A 51 0.80 18.75 -2.88
C TRP A 51 2.06 18.09 -2.38
N ARG A 52 2.99 17.84 -3.31
CA ARG A 52 4.37 17.47 -3.02
C ARG A 52 5.33 18.43 -3.70
N ILE A 53 6.56 18.45 -3.25
CA ILE A 53 7.64 19.20 -3.90
C ILE A 53 8.48 18.20 -4.69
N GLN A 54 8.57 18.36 -6.00
CA GLN A 54 9.51 17.60 -6.82
C GLN A 54 10.86 18.30 -6.79
N LEU A 55 11.89 17.61 -6.28
CA LEU A 55 13.25 18.14 -6.13
C LEU A 55 14.05 17.99 -7.40
N LEU A 56 13.98 16.79 -8.00
CA LEU A 56 14.72 16.48 -9.22
C LEU A 56 13.99 15.44 -10.07
N SER A 57 14.41 15.36 -11.33
CA SER A 57 14.04 14.31 -12.26
C SER A 57 15.30 13.89 -13.00
N THR A 58 15.58 12.58 -13.06
CA THR A 58 16.79 12.02 -13.68
C THR A 58 16.49 10.66 -14.29
N THR A 59 17.24 10.24 -15.27
CA THR A 59 17.19 8.88 -15.83
C THR A 59 18.09 7.90 -15.05
N ASP A 60 18.93 8.42 -14.15
CA ASP A 60 19.85 7.62 -13.34
C ASP A 60 19.23 7.30 -11.98
N ARG A 61 18.96 6.00 -11.77
CA ARG A 61 18.39 5.49 -10.52
C ARG A 61 19.33 5.71 -9.32
N ARG A 62 20.63 5.50 -9.50
CA ARG A 62 21.60 5.66 -8.41
C ARG A 62 21.64 7.10 -7.91
N LYS A 63 21.47 8.04 -8.83
CA LYS A 63 21.42 9.47 -8.48
C LYS A 63 20.20 9.79 -7.61
N VAL A 64 19.03 9.29 -7.95
CA VAL A 64 17.83 9.55 -7.13
C VAL A 64 17.92 8.92 -5.75
N GLU A 65 18.44 7.68 -5.64
CA GLU A 65 18.64 6.99 -4.36
C GLU A 65 19.67 7.70 -3.47
N SER A 66 20.76 8.22 -4.08
CA SER A 66 21.75 9.01 -3.37
C SER A 66 21.17 10.34 -2.85
N GLU A 67 20.41 11.03 -3.67
CA GLU A 67 19.76 12.29 -3.26
C GLU A 67 18.67 12.07 -2.21
N GLU A 68 17.92 10.98 -2.26
CA GLU A 68 16.99 10.57 -1.21
C GLU A 68 17.71 10.42 0.13
N THR A 69 18.82 9.65 0.14
CA THR A 69 19.61 9.44 1.36
C THR A 69 20.19 10.75 1.91
N ASN A 70 20.68 11.62 1.03
CA ASN A 70 21.21 12.92 1.41
C ASN A 70 20.11 13.82 1.99
N PHE A 71 18.93 13.83 1.38
CA PHE A 71 17.78 14.59 1.84
C PHE A 71 17.31 14.13 3.23
N LEU A 72 17.14 12.83 3.45
CA LEU A 72 16.75 12.27 4.74
C LEU A 72 17.70 12.63 5.88
N ARG A 73 19.00 12.71 5.58
CA ARG A 73 20.02 13.10 6.55
C ARG A 73 19.92 14.57 6.94
N GLU A 74 19.59 15.44 5.98
CA GLU A 74 19.52 16.88 6.15
C GLU A 74 18.17 17.35 6.72
N TYR A 75 17.09 16.65 6.32
CA TYR A 75 15.71 16.99 6.71
C TYR A 75 15.01 15.77 7.33
N PRO A 76 15.48 15.29 8.51
CA PRO A 76 14.84 14.18 9.18
C PRO A 76 13.42 14.58 9.62
N GLY A 77 12.43 13.83 9.23
CA GLY A 77 11.02 14.11 9.53
C GLY A 77 10.21 14.65 8.35
N ILE A 78 10.82 14.93 7.20
CA ILE A 78 10.09 15.22 5.97
C ILE A 78 10.01 13.95 5.15
N ASN A 79 8.78 13.54 4.78
CA ASN A 79 8.57 12.40 3.93
C ASN A 79 9.26 12.60 2.58
N VAL A 80 10.01 11.60 2.16
CA VAL A 80 10.64 11.56 0.84
C VAL A 80 10.27 10.26 0.14
N ASP A 81 10.03 10.36 -1.14
CA ASP A 81 9.68 9.24 -2.00
C ASP A 81 10.13 9.52 -3.43
N TRP A 82 10.40 8.46 -4.17
CA TRP A 82 10.69 8.61 -5.59
C TRP A 82 9.82 7.69 -6.44
N GLU A 83 9.42 8.19 -7.58
CA GLU A 83 8.59 7.50 -8.55
C GLU A 83 9.36 7.25 -9.85
N HIS A 84 9.24 6.03 -10.38
CA HIS A 84 9.73 5.71 -11.72
C HIS A 84 8.64 5.97 -12.76
N ALA A 85 8.63 7.17 -13.33
CA ALA A 85 7.80 7.54 -14.47
C ALA A 85 8.66 7.48 -15.74
N LYS A 86 8.76 6.31 -16.35
CA LYS A 86 9.66 6.01 -17.48
C LYS A 86 9.73 7.14 -18.50
N PRO A 87 10.92 7.57 -18.92
CA PRO A 87 12.24 7.04 -18.55
C PRO A 87 12.84 7.68 -17.28
N TYR A 88 12.10 8.50 -16.53
CA TYR A 88 12.61 9.33 -15.44
C TYR A 88 12.28 8.75 -14.06
N TYR A 89 13.23 8.94 -13.15
CA TYR A 89 13.05 8.83 -11.71
C TYR A 89 12.83 10.23 -11.15
N LYS A 90 11.72 10.44 -10.43
CA LYS A 90 11.32 11.74 -9.88
C LYS A 90 11.37 11.67 -8.37
N LEU A 91 12.24 12.47 -7.74
CA LEU A 91 12.31 12.59 -6.28
C LEU A 91 11.32 13.64 -5.81
N ARG A 92 10.43 13.23 -4.90
CA ARG A 92 9.37 14.08 -4.34
C ARG A 92 9.47 14.08 -2.83
N VAL A 93 9.22 15.24 -2.22
CA VAL A 93 9.29 15.41 -0.76
C VAL A 93 8.05 16.10 -0.23
N GLY A 94 7.76 15.80 1.03
CA GLY A 94 6.63 16.32 1.77
C GLY A 94 5.28 15.78 1.27
N ALA A 95 4.28 15.89 2.10
CA ALA A 95 2.90 15.55 1.81
C ALA A 95 2.00 16.66 2.41
N PHE A 96 1.51 17.59 1.59
CA PHE A 96 0.80 18.76 2.07
C PHE A 96 -0.64 18.79 1.56
N ALA A 97 -1.59 19.00 2.46
CA ALA A 97 -2.98 19.20 2.09
C ALA A 97 -3.18 20.51 1.32
N THR A 98 -2.42 21.55 1.67
CA THR A 98 -2.57 22.88 1.06
C THR A 98 -1.33 23.29 0.25
N LYS A 99 -1.56 24.06 -0.80
CA LYS A 99 -0.49 24.64 -1.60
C LYS A 99 0.36 25.63 -0.79
N LEU A 100 -0.24 26.30 0.18
CA LEU A 100 0.44 27.30 0.99
C LEU A 100 1.53 26.66 1.85
N ASP A 101 1.22 25.55 2.52
CA ASP A 101 2.17 24.83 3.36
C ASP A 101 3.33 24.26 2.51
N ALA A 102 3.00 23.64 1.38
CA ALA A 102 4.00 23.19 0.43
C ALA A 102 4.90 24.33 -0.09
N THR A 103 4.35 25.54 -0.29
CA THR A 103 5.11 26.71 -0.75
C THR A 103 6.11 27.19 0.30
N ARG A 104 5.79 27.09 1.59
CA ARG A 104 6.70 27.48 2.68
C ARG A 104 7.98 26.62 2.64
N LEU A 105 7.82 25.29 2.57
CA LEU A 105 8.96 24.39 2.48
C LEU A 105 9.70 24.56 1.15
N LEU A 106 8.98 24.70 0.03
CA LEU A 106 9.61 24.93 -1.28
C LEU A 106 10.56 26.12 -1.27
N LYS A 107 10.17 27.22 -0.60
CA LYS A 107 10.99 28.42 -0.51
C LYS A 107 12.33 28.18 0.19
N GLN A 108 12.36 27.32 1.21
CA GLN A 108 13.58 26.91 1.89
C GLN A 108 14.41 25.98 1.00
N LEU A 109 13.78 24.99 0.38
CA LEU A 109 14.48 24.00 -0.45
C LEU A 109 15.06 24.58 -1.73
N LYS A 110 14.49 25.65 -2.27
CA LYS A 110 15.01 26.34 -3.48
C LYS A 110 16.40 26.92 -3.30
N GLN A 111 16.86 27.13 -2.08
CA GLN A 111 18.25 27.59 -1.83
C GLN A 111 19.26 26.53 -2.29
N LYS A 112 18.94 25.25 -2.15
CA LYS A 112 19.78 24.11 -2.54
C LYS A 112 19.30 23.46 -3.85
N TYR A 113 17.99 23.28 -3.99
CA TYR A 113 17.35 22.63 -5.14
C TYR A 113 16.65 23.71 -6.00
N THR A 114 17.43 24.45 -6.78
CA THR A 114 16.93 25.57 -7.59
C THR A 114 15.82 25.19 -8.57
N GLY A 115 15.88 23.94 -9.10
CA GLY A 115 14.88 23.38 -10.00
C GLY A 115 13.63 22.78 -9.32
N ALA A 116 13.52 22.88 -7.99
CA ALA A 116 12.39 22.32 -7.27
C ALA A 116 11.09 23.09 -7.57
N PHE A 117 9.98 22.36 -7.68
CA PHE A 117 8.66 22.92 -7.93
C PHE A 117 7.54 22.10 -7.29
N LEU A 118 6.37 22.74 -7.14
CA LEU A 118 5.17 22.09 -6.61
C LEU A 118 4.52 21.20 -7.66
N THR A 119 4.08 20.02 -7.23
CA THR A 119 3.28 19.09 -8.03
C THR A 119 2.07 18.63 -7.26
N LYS A 120 0.95 18.42 -7.94
CA LYS A 120 -0.20 17.73 -7.35
C LYS A 120 0.09 16.24 -7.21
N ALA A 121 -0.39 15.65 -6.14
CA ALA A 121 -0.26 14.22 -5.88
C ALA A 121 -1.49 13.70 -5.13
N ASN A 122 -1.78 12.42 -5.33
CA ASN A 122 -2.72 11.72 -4.46
C ASN A 122 -1.93 11.26 -3.23
N LEU A 123 -2.34 11.74 -2.06
CA LEU A 123 -1.68 11.49 -0.79
C LEU A 123 -2.53 10.58 0.06
N SER A 124 -1.93 9.63 0.74
CA SER A 124 -2.65 8.90 1.78
C SER A 124 -2.86 9.79 3.00
N ILE A 125 -3.95 9.56 3.74
CA ILE A 125 -4.23 10.32 4.97
C ILE A 125 -3.09 10.15 5.98
N GLY A 126 -2.48 8.95 6.04
CA GLY A 126 -1.34 8.68 6.91
C GLY A 126 -0.10 9.52 6.62
N GLU A 127 0.15 9.87 5.36
CA GLU A 127 1.26 10.74 4.98
C GLU A 127 1.04 12.20 5.39
N LEU A 128 -0.22 12.65 5.44
CA LEU A 128 -0.56 14.01 5.85
C LEU A 128 -0.43 14.22 7.36
N VAL A 129 -0.65 13.18 8.15
CA VAL A 129 -0.60 13.25 9.63
C VAL A 129 0.85 13.21 10.13
N ASN A 130 1.75 12.59 9.38
CA ASN A 130 3.15 12.37 9.79
C ASN A 130 4.11 13.45 9.25
N ASN A 131 3.60 14.61 8.85
CA ASN A 131 4.38 15.69 8.23
C ASN A 131 4.51 16.90 9.17
#